data_7160201ecd57dc77a005ccf65893c054
#
_entry.id   7160201ecd57dc77a005ccf65893c054
#
_cell.length_a   1.000
_cell.length_b   1.000
_cell.length_c   1.000
_cell.angle_alpha   90.00
_cell.angle_beta   90.00
_cell.angle_gamma   90.00
#
_symmetry.space_group_name_H-M   'P 1'
#
loop_
_entity.id
_entity.type
_entity.pdbx_description
1 polymer ?
#
loop_
_entity_poly.entity_id
_entity_poly.type
_entity_poly.pdbx_seq_one_letter_code
_entity_poly.pdbx_strand_id
1 'polypeptide(L)'
;MLDVENLDSYRDRCSLLWICPSVALEGDVISTAMAKVEAIILSHDFEPNIGFNPISARAIEAYIGIMYDLDISSEYGRAIKFHDDVVDWLIFQGHLLFRLGTQSMGNLPLEVDRSISLFRRIKQAFDLEQIISA
;
A
#
# COMPACT_ATOMS: atom_id res chain seq x y z
N MET A 1 0.99 23.74 -20.51
CA MET A 1 0.36 24.13 -19.24
C MET A 1 -0.88 23.26 -19.11
N LEU A 2 -0.88 22.30 -18.17
CA LEU A 2 -2.03 21.43 -17.96
C LEU A 2 -3.20 22.29 -17.47
N ASP A 3 -4.37 22.10 -18.06
CA ASP A 3 -5.60 22.79 -17.66
C ASP A 3 -6.10 22.12 -16.36
N VAL A 4 -5.74 22.71 -15.24
CA VAL A 4 -6.01 22.17 -13.88
C VAL A 4 -7.52 22.09 -13.60
N GLU A 5 -8.35 22.83 -14.33
CA GLU A 5 -9.81 22.83 -14.15
C GLU A 5 -10.51 21.62 -14.80
N ASN A 6 -9.80 20.85 -15.64
CA ASN A 6 -10.35 19.73 -16.41
C ASN A 6 -9.56 18.43 -16.28
N LEU A 7 -8.92 18.18 -15.14
CA LEU A 7 -8.21 16.92 -14.90
C LEU A 7 -9.20 15.75 -14.81
N ASP A 8 -8.98 14.73 -15.64
CA ASP A 8 -9.74 13.48 -15.67
C ASP A 8 -8.75 12.32 -15.79
N SER A 9 -8.58 11.58 -14.71
CA SER A 9 -7.60 10.50 -14.63
C SER A 9 -7.84 9.39 -15.68
N TYR A 10 -9.09 9.16 -16.07
CA TYR A 10 -9.42 8.18 -17.09
C TYR A 10 -9.06 8.67 -18.50
N ARG A 11 -9.44 9.90 -18.83
CA ARG A 11 -9.10 10.53 -20.11
C ARG A 11 -7.60 10.76 -20.23
N ASP A 12 -6.99 11.22 -19.13
CA ASP A 12 -5.56 11.59 -19.09
C ASP A 12 -4.67 10.38 -18.84
N ARG A 13 -5.24 9.16 -18.77
CA ARG A 13 -4.53 7.88 -18.65
C ARG A 13 -3.58 7.80 -17.46
N CYS A 14 -3.85 8.58 -16.43
CA CYS A 14 -3.07 8.57 -15.18
C CYS A 14 -3.62 7.52 -14.20
N SER A 15 -2.74 6.73 -13.63
CA SER A 15 -3.06 5.76 -12.59
C SER A 15 -2.35 6.09 -11.28
N LEU A 16 -2.92 5.60 -10.19
CA LEU A 16 -2.41 5.83 -8.84
C LEU A 16 -2.27 4.50 -8.12
N LEU A 17 -1.11 4.27 -7.54
CA LEU A 17 -0.82 3.10 -6.71
C LEU A 17 -0.61 3.55 -5.27
N TRP A 18 -1.37 2.93 -4.34
CA TRP A 18 -1.31 3.23 -2.92
C TRP A 18 -0.69 2.09 -2.12
N ILE A 19 0.15 2.45 -1.14
CA ILE A 19 0.62 1.56 -0.08
C ILE A 19 0.29 2.24 1.24
N CYS A 20 -0.40 1.52 2.12
CA CYS A 20 -0.98 2.11 3.32
C CYS A 20 -0.52 1.34 4.59
N PRO A 21 0.69 1.60 5.11
CA PRO A 21 1.16 1.00 6.34
C PRO A 21 0.59 1.69 7.58
N SER A 22 0.43 0.90 8.64
CA SER A 22 0.25 1.38 10.01
C SER A 22 1.61 1.40 10.71
N VAL A 23 1.97 2.55 11.28
CA VAL A 23 3.27 2.79 11.92
C VAL A 23 3.04 3.24 13.36
N ALA A 24 3.92 2.86 14.29
CA ALA A 24 3.88 3.37 15.66
C ALA A 24 3.99 4.91 15.66
N LEU A 25 3.17 5.57 16.48
CA LEU A 25 3.19 7.03 16.62
C LEU A 25 4.38 7.46 17.49
N GLU A 26 5.57 7.21 16.98
CA GLU A 26 6.86 7.58 17.58
C GLU A 26 7.68 8.31 16.51
N GLY A 27 8.18 9.50 16.84
CA GLY A 27 8.83 10.39 15.87
C GLY A 27 10.00 9.74 15.14
N ASP A 28 10.84 9.01 15.87
CA ASP A 28 12.02 8.34 15.29
C ASP A 28 11.63 7.17 14.39
N VAL A 29 10.57 6.43 14.75
CA VAL A 29 10.07 5.33 13.94
C VAL A 29 9.49 5.85 12.64
N ILE A 30 8.66 6.89 12.72
CA ILE A 30 8.04 7.52 11.54
C ILE A 30 9.12 8.10 10.62
N SER A 31 10.04 8.89 11.17
CA SER A 31 11.06 9.55 10.35
C SER A 31 11.98 8.55 9.66
N THR A 32 12.39 7.49 10.37
CA THR A 32 13.23 6.43 9.80
C THR A 32 12.48 5.66 8.70
N ALA A 33 11.22 5.30 8.95
CA ALA A 33 10.42 4.57 7.98
C ALA A 33 10.19 5.41 6.72
N MET A 34 9.82 6.68 6.89
CA MET A 34 9.50 7.55 5.74
C MET A 34 10.73 7.95 4.94
N ALA A 35 11.87 8.21 5.59
CA ALA A 35 13.12 8.47 4.88
C ALA A 35 13.54 7.28 3.99
N LYS A 36 13.33 6.06 4.47
CA LYS A 36 13.62 4.87 3.65
C LYS A 36 12.64 4.69 2.50
N VAL A 37 11.34 4.90 2.76
CA VAL A 37 10.31 4.85 1.71
C VAL A 37 10.58 5.90 0.64
N GLU A 38 10.86 7.14 1.03
CA GLU A 38 11.22 8.22 0.11
C GLU A 38 12.44 7.85 -0.75
N ALA A 39 13.48 7.27 -0.14
CA ALA A 39 14.67 6.81 -0.88
C ALA A 39 14.31 5.71 -1.90
N ILE A 40 13.39 4.80 -1.59
CA ILE A 40 12.92 3.79 -2.53
C ILE A 40 12.13 4.46 -3.66
N ILE A 41 11.19 5.37 -3.36
CA ILE A 41 10.41 6.11 -4.38
C ILE A 41 11.35 6.79 -5.38
N LEU A 42 12.32 7.55 -4.88
CA LEU A 42 13.30 8.27 -5.70
C LEU A 42 14.19 7.33 -6.53
N SER A 43 14.53 6.15 -6.00
CA SER A 43 15.32 5.16 -6.75
C SER A 43 14.56 4.54 -7.94
N HIS A 44 13.24 4.66 -7.94
CA HIS A 44 12.37 4.25 -9.04
C HIS A 44 11.92 5.41 -9.94
N ASP A 45 12.54 6.59 -9.80
CA ASP A 45 12.22 7.81 -10.55
C ASP A 45 10.74 8.23 -10.44
N PHE A 46 10.17 8.10 -9.23
CA PHE A 46 8.86 8.64 -8.90
C PHE A 46 8.97 9.83 -7.93
N GLU A 47 7.96 10.67 -7.94
CA GLU A 47 7.83 11.77 -7.00
C GLU A 47 7.20 11.28 -5.70
N PRO A 48 7.80 11.55 -4.52
CA PRO A 48 7.21 11.16 -3.24
C PRO A 48 5.91 11.90 -2.95
N ASN A 49 4.84 11.14 -2.68
CA ASN A 49 3.58 11.65 -2.19
C ASN A 49 3.20 10.84 -0.95
N ILE A 50 3.48 11.40 0.23
CA ILE A 50 3.30 10.73 1.52
C ILE A 50 2.40 11.58 2.41
N GLY A 51 1.25 11.05 2.77
CA GLY A 51 0.31 11.65 3.72
C GLY A 51 0.25 10.86 5.02
N PHE A 52 -0.27 11.48 6.08
CA PHE A 52 -0.42 10.87 7.39
C PHE A 52 -1.80 11.10 7.97
N ASN A 53 -2.34 10.08 8.65
CA ASN A 53 -3.58 10.16 9.38
C ASN A 53 -3.41 9.51 10.78
N PRO A 54 -3.35 10.28 11.87
CA PRO A 54 -3.33 9.72 13.21
C PRO A 54 -4.63 8.98 13.51
N ILE A 55 -4.55 7.71 13.89
CA ILE A 55 -5.71 6.87 14.18
C ILE A 55 -5.90 6.60 15.67
N SER A 56 -4.85 6.74 16.45
CA SER A 56 -4.89 6.57 17.92
C SER A 56 -3.73 7.31 18.58
N ALA A 57 -3.67 7.25 19.89
CA ALA A 57 -2.53 7.79 20.65
C ALA A 57 -1.22 7.01 20.42
N ARG A 58 -1.26 5.86 19.74
CA ARG A 58 -0.10 4.98 19.55
C ARG A 58 0.16 4.58 18.11
N ALA A 59 -0.71 4.94 17.18
CA ALA A 59 -0.59 4.52 15.78
C ALA A 59 -0.99 5.63 14.81
N ILE A 60 -0.26 5.70 13.71
CA ILE A 60 -0.50 6.57 12.58
C ILE A 60 -0.55 5.73 11.31
N GLU A 61 -1.48 6.03 10.43
CA GLU A 61 -1.52 5.49 9.08
C GLU A 61 -0.72 6.40 8.15
N ALA A 62 0.17 5.82 7.37
CA ALA A 62 0.80 6.53 6.27
C ALA A 62 0.12 6.14 4.95
N TYR A 63 -0.01 7.12 4.06
CA TYR A 63 -0.54 6.96 2.72
C TYR A 63 0.58 7.27 1.74
N ILE A 64 1.17 6.25 1.19
CA ILE A 64 2.26 6.35 0.23
C ILE A 64 1.67 6.15 -1.16
N GLY A 65 1.69 7.19 -1.98
CA GLY A 65 1.10 7.17 -3.32
C GLY A 65 2.14 7.51 -4.38
N ILE A 66 2.07 6.82 -5.50
CA ILE A 66 2.75 7.22 -6.72
C ILE A 66 1.75 7.32 -7.87
N MET A 67 1.93 8.32 -8.69
CA MET A 67 1.19 8.47 -9.95
C MET A 67 2.08 8.02 -11.11
N TYR A 68 1.47 7.34 -12.07
CA TYR A 68 2.17 6.89 -13.27
C TYR A 68 1.26 6.95 -14.50
N ASP A 69 1.88 7.11 -15.67
CA ASP A 69 1.21 7.21 -16.95
C ASP A 69 1.02 5.81 -17.55
N LEU A 70 -0.23 5.47 -17.89
CA LEU A 70 -0.58 4.19 -18.51
C LEU A 70 -0.15 4.10 -19.99
N ASP A 71 0.11 5.21 -20.64
CA ASP A 71 0.56 5.25 -22.02
C ASP A 71 2.08 5.01 -22.13
N ILE A 72 2.79 5.14 -21.00
CA ILE A 72 4.21 4.82 -20.91
C ILE A 72 4.39 3.40 -20.39
N SER A 73 4.58 2.44 -21.28
CA SER A 73 4.63 1.01 -20.95
C SER A 73 5.68 0.63 -19.89
N SER A 74 6.77 1.39 -19.79
CA SER A 74 7.82 1.18 -18.78
C SER A 74 7.40 1.64 -17.38
N GLU A 75 6.47 2.57 -17.25
CA GLU A 75 6.05 3.10 -15.94
C GLU A 75 5.23 2.11 -15.14
N TYR A 76 4.34 1.37 -15.77
CA TYR A 76 3.58 0.33 -15.08
C TYR A 76 4.48 -0.73 -14.42
N GLY A 77 5.45 -1.27 -15.17
CA GLY A 77 6.38 -2.26 -14.63
C GLY A 77 7.25 -1.69 -13.50
N ARG A 78 7.66 -0.42 -13.63
CA ARG A 78 8.42 0.30 -12.60
C ARG A 78 7.57 0.56 -11.35
N ALA A 79 6.29 0.91 -11.50
CA ALA A 79 5.35 1.12 -10.42
C ALA A 79 5.08 -0.16 -9.60
N ILE A 80 4.91 -1.30 -10.28
CA ILE A 80 4.74 -2.59 -9.60
C ILE A 80 6.01 -2.97 -8.82
N LYS A 81 7.19 -2.81 -9.43
CA LYS A 81 8.45 -3.09 -8.75
C LYS A 81 8.67 -2.19 -7.53
N PHE A 82 8.37 -0.90 -7.66
CA PHE A 82 8.38 0.02 -6.53
C PHE A 82 7.46 -0.46 -5.40
N HIS A 83 6.22 -0.84 -5.74
CA HIS A 83 5.26 -1.35 -4.77
C HIS A 83 5.83 -2.56 -4.00
N ASP A 84 6.38 -3.54 -4.72
CA ASP A 84 6.91 -4.76 -4.10
C ASP A 84 8.11 -4.43 -3.20
N ASP A 85 9.06 -3.59 -3.65
CA ASP A 85 10.24 -3.20 -2.87
C ASP A 85 9.85 -2.46 -1.57
N VAL A 86 8.81 -1.60 -1.60
CA VAL A 86 8.32 -0.90 -0.40
C VAL A 86 7.56 -1.85 0.53
N VAL A 87 6.68 -2.67 0.00
CA VAL A 87 5.87 -3.63 0.79
C VAL A 87 6.78 -4.63 1.49
N ASP A 88 7.72 -5.22 0.78
CA ASP A 88 8.67 -6.18 1.35
C ASP A 88 9.49 -5.55 2.48
N TRP A 89 9.97 -4.32 2.26
CA TRP A 89 10.71 -3.62 3.30
C TRP A 89 9.84 -3.30 4.52
N LEU A 90 8.61 -2.80 4.33
CA LEU A 90 7.69 -2.48 5.43
C LEU A 90 7.36 -3.72 6.26
N ILE A 91 7.05 -4.84 5.61
CA ILE A 91 6.75 -6.12 6.28
C ILE A 91 7.99 -6.62 7.03
N PHE A 92 9.18 -6.54 6.44
CA PHE A 92 10.43 -6.93 7.09
C PHE A 92 10.70 -6.10 8.35
N GLN A 93 10.32 -4.82 8.38
CA GLN A 93 10.42 -3.95 9.56
C GLN A 93 9.28 -4.16 10.58
N GLY A 94 8.31 -5.03 10.29
CA GLY A 94 7.16 -5.29 11.16
C GLY A 94 6.03 -4.26 11.04
N HIS A 95 6.06 -3.41 10.01
CA HIS A 95 4.95 -2.50 9.71
C HIS A 95 3.86 -3.24 8.93
N LEU A 96 2.66 -3.27 9.49
CA LEU A 96 1.52 -3.92 8.84
C LEU A 96 0.80 -2.96 7.90
N LEU A 97 0.39 -3.48 6.75
CA LEU A 97 -0.49 -2.74 5.85
C LEU A 97 -1.92 -2.83 6.38
N PHE A 98 -2.55 -1.70 6.66
CA PHE A 98 -3.97 -1.67 7.08
C PHE A 98 -4.92 -1.78 5.88
N ARG A 99 -4.44 -1.48 4.69
CA ARG A 99 -5.17 -1.63 3.44
C ARG A 99 -4.32 -2.42 2.44
N LEU A 100 -4.85 -3.55 2.00
CA LEU A 100 -4.21 -4.41 1.02
C LEU A 100 -4.86 -4.19 -0.35
N GLY A 101 -4.05 -3.83 -1.34
CA GLY A 101 -4.44 -3.97 -2.73
C GLY A 101 -4.38 -5.44 -3.17
N THR A 102 -4.97 -5.75 -4.31
CA THR A 102 -4.93 -7.11 -4.89
C THR A 102 -3.51 -7.62 -5.07
N GLN A 103 -2.56 -6.73 -5.30
CA GLN A 103 -1.13 -7.03 -5.46
C GLN A 103 -0.48 -7.53 -4.17
N SER A 104 -0.95 -7.03 -3.01
CA SER A 104 -0.35 -7.30 -1.69
C SER A 104 -1.02 -8.44 -0.92
N MET A 105 -2.13 -8.99 -1.42
CA MET A 105 -2.90 -10.01 -0.69
C MET A 105 -2.13 -11.31 -0.41
N GLY A 106 -1.09 -11.60 -1.20
CA GLY A 106 -0.23 -12.77 -1.01
C GLY A 106 0.89 -12.58 0.01
N ASN A 107 1.18 -11.35 0.43
CA ASN A 107 2.37 -10.99 1.22
C ASN A 107 2.06 -10.76 2.71
N LEU A 108 1.02 -11.39 3.24
CA LEU A 108 0.64 -11.24 4.65
C LEU A 108 1.61 -11.97 5.57
N PRO A 109 2.06 -11.34 6.68
CA PRO A 109 2.89 -12.01 7.68
C PRO A 109 2.21 -13.24 8.29
N LEU A 110 2.99 -14.26 8.66
CA LEU A 110 2.50 -15.52 9.25
C LEU A 110 1.58 -15.34 10.46
N GLU A 111 1.76 -14.28 11.24
CA GLU A 111 0.90 -13.97 12.40
C GLU A 111 -0.50 -13.55 11.97
N VAL A 112 -0.61 -12.80 10.88
CA VAL A 112 -1.89 -12.44 10.26
C VAL A 112 -2.51 -13.67 9.60
N ASP A 113 -1.69 -14.56 9.03
CA ASP A 113 -2.16 -15.82 8.42
C ASP A 113 -2.85 -16.74 9.44
N ARG A 114 -2.43 -16.76 10.70
CA ARG A 114 -3.13 -17.49 11.78
C ARG A 114 -4.55 -16.94 12.02
N SER A 115 -4.71 -15.62 12.02
CA SER A 115 -6.02 -14.99 12.15
C SER A 115 -6.89 -15.28 10.93
N ILE A 116 -6.33 -15.21 9.74
CA ILE A 116 -7.01 -15.57 8.49
C ILE A 116 -7.41 -17.05 8.51
N SER A 117 -6.57 -17.93 9.02
CA SER A 117 -6.90 -19.36 9.18
C SER A 117 -8.12 -19.57 10.09
N LEU A 118 -8.22 -18.82 11.19
CA LEU A 118 -9.40 -18.84 12.05
C LEU A 118 -10.64 -18.33 11.32
N PHE A 119 -10.56 -17.22 10.63
CA PHE A 119 -11.67 -16.68 9.83
C PHE A 119 -12.12 -17.63 8.74
N ARG A 120 -11.21 -18.31 8.05
CA ARG A 120 -11.55 -19.34 7.06
C ARG A 120 -12.32 -20.50 7.69
N ARG A 121 -11.93 -20.95 8.89
CA ARG A 121 -12.65 -22.00 9.62
C ARG A 121 -14.05 -21.56 10.03
N ILE A 122 -14.19 -20.33 10.52
CA ILE A 122 -15.50 -19.74 10.84
C ILE A 122 -16.35 -19.64 9.58
N LYS A 123 -15.78 -19.11 8.49
CA LYS A 123 -16.47 -19.02 7.21
C LYS A 123 -16.95 -20.39 6.72
N GLN A 124 -16.09 -21.41 6.74
CA GLN A 124 -16.47 -22.77 6.35
C GLN A 124 -17.61 -23.35 7.17
N ALA A 125 -17.74 -22.94 8.46
CA ALA A 125 -18.84 -23.40 9.31
C ALA A 125 -20.18 -22.73 8.99
N PHE A 126 -20.17 -21.49 8.48
CA PHE A 126 -21.38 -20.68 8.24
C PHE A 126 -21.74 -20.53 6.76
N ASP A 127 -20.77 -20.66 5.87
CA ASP A 127 -20.90 -20.45 4.43
C ASP A 127 -20.46 -21.72 3.67
N LEU A 128 -21.24 -22.79 3.87
CA LEU A 128 -20.97 -24.10 3.26
C LEU A 128 -20.98 -24.06 1.72
N GLU A 129 -21.75 -23.16 1.14
CA GLU A 129 -21.89 -23.00 -0.31
C GLU A 129 -20.92 -21.95 -0.89
N GLN A 130 -20.09 -21.33 -0.05
CA GLN A 130 -19.12 -20.31 -0.41
C GLN A 130 -19.69 -19.13 -1.21
N ILE A 131 -20.90 -18.69 -0.85
CA ILE A 131 -21.61 -17.59 -1.49
C ILE A 131 -21.03 -16.23 -1.05
N ILE A 132 -20.55 -16.15 0.20
CA ILE A 132 -19.97 -14.93 0.75
C ILE A 132 -18.49 -14.90 0.35
N SER A 133 -18.09 -13.90 -0.45
CA SER A 133 -16.66 -13.70 -0.77
C SER A 133 -15.86 -13.41 0.49
N ALA A 134 -14.67 -13.97 0.58
CA ALA A 134 -13.71 -13.66 1.65
C ALA A 134 -12.85 -12.49 1.24
#